data_2533d441fd1ce4a9b9ade2f5d66a8dca
#
_entry.id   2533d441fd1ce4a9b9ade2f5d66a8dca
#
_cell.length_a   1.000
_cell.length_b   1.000
_cell.length_c   1.000
_cell.angle_alpha   90.00
_cell.angle_beta   90.00
_cell.angle_gamma   90.00
#
_symmetry.space_group_name_H-M   'P 1'
#
loop_
_entity.id
_entity.type
_entity.pdbx_description
1 polymer ?
#
loop_
_entity_poly.entity_id
_entity_poly.type
_entity_poly.pdbx_seq_one_letter_code
_entity_poly.pdbx_strand_id
1 'polypeptide(L)'
;MIGICRACYDGSQHYDTLAIMADVTIVGAGLAGLCCAVRLEQAGMSVKLLEAEDAPGGRIRTDHIEGFRLDRGFQCLLTGYPELPQQIDVKALRLRAFSRGALVWHGGRFHHFADPFRGSLGDALSIALDPVITAGDKMRVARLRRMVRAGEPAALFHKRERTTRQFLEEYGFSSKMIDRFFTPLLAGFFLERELVTSSRYLQFLFRMFAFGDATVPENGMEMLPRQLAVRLRAGTLETGVRVTGLRRDARGFVLEAGRRGYASAHVVLAVDDEQARSLVPNKNERIGTNGEPVQWNRTTTFYYAALRTPIEGPLLALNGEGPRAGPVNHAIVVSQASERYAPPGMHLISANVVGRAPQSGPQMEQLEGDVRAQLERWFGKGVAGWSVLGGYPIARALPLCTHTEWQQSNPRLSEGVYACGDFRELPSIQGALASGRRAAEALLRDAS
;
A
#
# COMPACT_ATOMS: atom_id res chain seq x y z
N MET A 1 -9.11 44.13 4.39
CA MET A 1 -8.95 44.31 5.85
C MET A 1 -9.64 43.13 6.52
N ILE A 2 -8.88 42.10 6.88
CA ILE A 2 -9.41 40.87 7.52
C ILE A 2 -9.23 41.07 9.02
N GLY A 3 -10.35 41.20 9.72
CA GLY A 3 -10.36 41.49 11.16
C GLY A 3 -9.87 40.31 12.00
N ILE A 4 -8.77 40.49 12.71
CA ILE A 4 -8.30 39.57 13.75
C ILE A 4 -9.20 39.80 14.97
N CYS A 5 -10.10 38.86 15.24
CA CYS A 5 -10.92 38.92 16.47
C CYS A 5 -10.09 38.50 17.67
N ARG A 6 -9.70 39.49 18.49
CA ARG A 6 -8.83 39.39 19.67
C ARG A 6 -9.58 39.12 21.00
N ALA A 7 -10.83 38.67 20.96
CA ALA A 7 -11.62 38.52 22.18
C ALA A 7 -12.00 37.06 22.45
N CYS A 8 -11.72 36.61 23.67
CA CYS A 8 -12.06 35.36 24.35
C CYS A 8 -11.07 34.21 24.16
N TYR A 9 -9.90 34.34 24.82
CA TYR A 9 -9.01 33.20 25.06
C TYR A 9 -8.70 33.13 26.57
N ASP A 10 -9.22 32.13 27.24
CA ASP A 10 -8.85 31.82 28.63
C ASP A 10 -7.66 30.84 28.61
N GLY A 11 -6.57 31.33 29.12
CA GLY A 11 -5.32 30.84 29.64
C GLY A 11 -4.73 29.51 29.17
N SER A 12 -3.57 29.58 28.66
CA SER A 12 -2.27 29.01 29.01
C SER A 12 -1.35 28.61 27.83
N GLN A 13 -1.76 28.70 26.57
CA GLN A 13 -0.83 28.62 25.45
C GLN A 13 -1.09 29.74 24.44
N HIS A 14 -0.13 30.64 24.28
CA HIS A 14 -0.14 31.65 23.23
C HIS A 14 0.33 31.01 21.93
N TYR A 15 -0.56 30.84 20.97
CA TYR A 15 -0.17 30.58 19.58
C TYR A 15 0.22 31.91 18.92
N ASP A 16 1.34 31.91 18.21
CA ASP A 16 1.80 33.12 17.48
C ASP A 16 0.82 33.48 16.35
N THR A 17 0.06 32.49 15.87
CA THR A 17 -0.97 32.67 14.82
C THR A 17 -2.07 31.63 14.96
N LEU A 18 -3.33 32.07 15.10
CA LEU A 18 -4.51 31.21 14.89
C LEU A 18 -4.88 31.29 13.41
N ALA A 19 -4.84 30.18 12.69
CA ALA A 19 -5.30 30.14 11.32
C ALA A 19 -6.84 30.32 11.26
N ILE A 20 -7.33 30.79 10.10
CA ILE A 20 -8.76 30.93 9.82
C ILE A 20 -9.44 29.58 10.09
N MET A 21 -10.61 29.60 10.74
CA MET A 21 -11.41 28.41 11.00
C MET A 21 -11.85 27.76 9.70
N ALA A 22 -11.42 26.52 9.48
CA ALA A 22 -11.89 25.68 8.39
C ALA A 22 -13.15 24.87 8.81
N ASP A 23 -13.99 24.49 7.87
CA ASP A 23 -15.07 23.53 8.17
C ASP A 23 -14.46 22.20 8.61
N VAL A 24 -13.41 21.76 7.91
CA VAL A 24 -12.74 20.48 8.18
C VAL A 24 -11.23 20.62 8.10
N THR A 25 -10.53 20.15 9.14
CA THR A 25 -9.08 19.92 9.08
C THR A 25 -8.79 18.42 9.01
N ILE A 26 -8.01 18.01 8.01
CA ILE A 26 -7.55 16.65 7.80
C ILE A 26 -6.09 16.55 8.18
N VAL A 27 -5.71 15.54 8.98
CA VAL A 27 -4.33 15.29 9.40
C VAL A 27 -3.79 14.09 8.65
N GLY A 28 -2.78 14.33 7.81
CA GLY A 28 -2.13 13.33 6.95
C GLY A 28 -2.59 13.38 5.50
N ALA A 29 -1.63 13.62 4.59
CA ALA A 29 -1.86 13.68 3.13
C ALA A 29 -1.46 12.39 2.40
N GLY A 30 -1.71 11.22 3.01
CA GLY A 30 -1.71 9.94 2.31
C GLY A 30 -2.93 9.83 1.37
N LEU A 31 -3.05 8.73 0.61
CA LEU A 31 -4.17 8.55 -0.34
C LEU A 31 -5.54 8.70 0.32
N ALA A 32 -5.72 8.22 1.54
CA ALA A 32 -7.00 8.33 2.26
C ALA A 32 -7.34 9.79 2.58
N GLY A 33 -6.38 10.55 3.13
CA GLY A 33 -6.57 11.97 3.44
C GLY A 33 -6.80 12.82 2.21
N LEU A 34 -6.02 12.60 1.15
CA LEU A 34 -6.19 13.28 -0.14
C LEU A 34 -7.55 12.99 -0.77
N CYS A 35 -7.99 11.73 -0.80
CA CYS A 35 -9.29 11.34 -1.32
C CYS A 35 -10.44 12.00 -0.52
N CYS A 36 -10.32 12.00 0.81
CA CYS A 36 -11.26 12.68 1.71
C CYS A 36 -11.33 14.19 1.42
N ALA A 37 -10.17 14.86 1.33
CA ALA A 37 -10.08 16.29 1.06
C ALA A 37 -10.74 16.67 -0.27
N VAL A 38 -10.40 15.97 -1.35
CA VAL A 38 -10.99 16.19 -2.68
C VAL A 38 -12.52 16.05 -2.63
N ARG A 39 -13.03 15.03 -1.94
CA ARG A 39 -14.48 14.79 -1.85
C ARG A 39 -15.21 15.86 -1.07
N LEU A 40 -14.63 16.33 0.04
CA LEU A 40 -15.21 17.42 0.86
C LEU A 40 -15.22 18.76 0.12
N GLU A 41 -14.13 19.10 -0.60
CA GLU A 41 -14.07 20.31 -1.40
C GLU A 41 -15.07 20.28 -2.56
N GLN A 42 -15.29 19.12 -3.19
CA GLN A 42 -16.33 18.95 -4.23
C GLN A 42 -17.74 19.18 -3.69
N ALA A 43 -17.96 18.90 -2.41
CA ALA A 43 -19.22 19.19 -1.71
C ALA A 43 -19.32 20.64 -1.19
N GLY A 44 -18.31 21.49 -1.47
CA GLY A 44 -18.35 22.92 -1.14
C GLY A 44 -17.73 23.29 0.21
N MET A 45 -17.22 22.33 0.99
CA MET A 45 -16.61 22.61 2.30
C MET A 45 -15.26 23.33 2.15
N SER A 46 -14.92 24.14 3.14
CA SER A 46 -13.55 24.66 3.31
C SER A 46 -12.69 23.62 4.03
N VAL A 47 -11.62 23.17 3.38
CA VAL A 47 -10.77 22.10 3.88
C VAL A 47 -9.34 22.61 4.11
N LYS A 48 -8.75 22.20 5.24
CA LYS A 48 -7.30 22.29 5.48
C LYS A 48 -6.75 20.89 5.60
N LEU A 49 -5.71 20.58 4.83
CA LEU A 49 -5.03 19.28 4.85
C LEU A 49 -3.58 19.49 5.29
N LEU A 50 -3.23 18.93 6.46
CA LEU A 50 -1.92 19.10 7.09
C LEU A 50 -1.09 17.82 6.94
N GLU A 51 0.12 17.98 6.39
CA GLU A 51 1.06 16.87 6.18
C GLU A 51 2.38 17.16 6.90
N ALA A 52 2.85 16.19 7.66
CA ALA A 52 4.09 16.32 8.44
C ALA A 52 5.36 16.29 7.59
N GLU A 53 5.33 15.55 6.48
CA GLU A 53 6.45 15.43 5.55
C GLU A 53 6.50 16.60 4.55
N ASP A 54 7.55 16.63 3.73
CA ASP A 54 7.81 17.66 2.71
C ASP A 54 6.90 17.56 1.47
N ALA A 55 6.24 16.42 1.27
CA ALA A 55 5.35 16.16 0.15
C ALA A 55 4.21 15.20 0.52
N PRO A 56 3.05 15.28 -0.18
CA PRO A 56 1.95 14.34 0.02
C PRO A 56 2.29 12.95 -0.52
N GLY A 57 1.56 11.94 -0.04
CA GLY A 57 1.63 10.56 -0.54
C GLY A 57 1.74 9.53 0.58
N GLY A 58 2.22 9.91 1.76
CA GLY A 58 2.44 8.98 2.87
C GLY A 58 3.36 7.82 2.46
N ARG A 59 2.85 6.58 2.45
CA ARG A 59 3.61 5.40 2.01
C ARG A 59 3.78 5.29 0.49
N ILE A 60 3.05 6.08 -0.30
CA ILE A 60 3.15 6.07 -1.77
C ILE A 60 3.94 7.29 -2.23
N ARG A 61 5.25 7.14 -2.22
CA ARG A 61 6.20 8.17 -2.65
C ARG A 61 7.27 7.54 -3.55
N THR A 62 7.86 8.36 -4.43
CA THR A 62 8.94 7.98 -5.33
C THR A 62 10.10 8.96 -5.14
N ASP A 63 11.29 8.45 -4.84
CA ASP A 63 12.51 9.26 -4.77
C ASP A 63 13.20 9.25 -6.14
N HIS A 64 13.82 10.38 -6.49
CA HIS A 64 14.53 10.55 -7.74
C HIS A 64 16.05 10.60 -7.44
N ILE A 65 16.77 9.53 -7.77
CA ILE A 65 18.20 9.35 -7.46
C ILE A 65 18.94 9.04 -8.76
N GLU A 66 19.88 9.88 -9.16
CA GLU A 66 20.73 9.68 -10.34
C GLU A 66 19.95 9.34 -11.62
N GLY A 67 18.76 9.94 -11.80
CA GLY A 67 17.87 9.68 -12.92
C GLY A 67 16.99 8.45 -12.81
N PHE A 68 17.15 7.64 -11.75
CA PHE A 68 16.25 6.54 -11.40
C PHE A 68 15.07 7.03 -10.59
N ARG A 69 13.94 6.28 -10.67
CA ARG A 69 12.76 6.47 -9.83
C ARG A 69 12.65 5.29 -8.88
N LEU A 70 12.80 5.54 -7.59
CA LEU A 70 12.75 4.54 -6.53
C LEU A 70 11.47 4.75 -5.73
N ASP A 71 10.49 3.90 -5.94
CA ASP A 71 9.30 3.92 -5.08
C ASP A 71 9.71 3.51 -3.64
N ARG A 72 9.20 4.21 -2.62
CA ARG A 72 9.53 3.89 -1.22
C ARG A 72 8.92 2.56 -0.80
N GLY A 73 9.62 1.48 -1.12
CA GLY A 73 9.15 0.10 -1.11
C GLY A 73 8.53 -0.30 -2.45
N PHE A 74 8.80 -1.54 -2.92
CA PHE A 74 8.19 -2.03 -4.15
C PHE A 74 6.66 -2.11 -3.99
N GLN A 75 5.95 -1.48 -4.90
CA GLN A 75 4.51 -1.41 -4.92
C GLN A 75 3.98 -1.69 -6.33
N CYS A 76 2.74 -2.16 -6.40
CA CYS A 76 2.02 -2.26 -7.66
C CYS A 76 0.57 -1.77 -7.51
N LEU A 77 0.02 -1.27 -8.60
CA LEU A 77 -1.37 -0.85 -8.70
C LEU A 77 -2.17 -1.91 -9.45
N LEU A 78 -3.21 -2.45 -8.81
CA LEU A 78 -4.12 -3.39 -9.47
C LEU A 78 -5.23 -2.62 -10.19
N THR A 79 -5.30 -2.75 -11.51
CA THR A 79 -6.32 -2.03 -12.30
C THR A 79 -7.74 -2.54 -12.08
N GLY A 80 -7.89 -3.70 -11.43
CA GLY A 80 -9.18 -4.26 -11.02
C GLY A 80 -9.80 -3.61 -9.77
N TYR A 81 -9.12 -2.69 -9.10
CA TYR A 81 -9.65 -2.02 -7.91
C TYR A 81 -10.88 -1.17 -8.22
N PRO A 82 -12.05 -1.43 -7.58
CA PRO A 82 -13.29 -0.70 -7.85
C PRO A 82 -13.24 0.81 -7.56
N GLU A 83 -12.48 1.24 -6.54
CA GLU A 83 -12.36 2.66 -6.20
C GLU A 83 -11.45 3.43 -7.18
N LEU A 84 -10.55 2.74 -7.86
CA LEU A 84 -9.55 3.38 -8.69
C LEU A 84 -10.16 4.31 -9.77
N PRO A 85 -11.09 3.85 -10.63
CA PRO A 85 -11.68 4.70 -11.68
C PRO A 85 -12.58 5.81 -11.13
N GLN A 86 -13.01 5.71 -9.87
CA GLN A 86 -13.85 6.73 -9.23
C GLN A 86 -13.03 7.92 -8.72
N GLN A 87 -11.77 7.68 -8.33
CA GLN A 87 -10.94 8.65 -7.65
C GLN A 87 -9.79 9.16 -8.53
N ILE A 88 -9.32 8.34 -9.48
CA ILE A 88 -8.09 8.54 -10.25
C ILE A 88 -8.39 8.52 -11.74
N ASP A 89 -7.82 9.45 -12.48
CA ASP A 89 -7.73 9.34 -13.95
C ASP A 89 -6.68 8.31 -14.33
N VAL A 90 -7.14 7.08 -14.53
CA VAL A 90 -6.28 5.94 -14.84
C VAL A 90 -5.52 6.13 -16.17
N LYS A 91 -6.12 6.84 -17.15
CA LYS A 91 -5.49 7.09 -18.45
C LYS A 91 -4.29 8.02 -18.34
N ALA A 92 -4.40 9.07 -17.52
CA ALA A 92 -3.31 10.00 -17.27
C ALA A 92 -2.09 9.38 -16.61
N LEU A 93 -2.25 8.28 -15.86
CA LEU A 93 -1.15 7.53 -15.24
C LEU A 93 -0.27 6.78 -16.24
N ARG A 94 -0.76 6.51 -17.47
CA ARG A 94 -0.06 5.72 -18.50
C ARG A 94 0.47 4.40 -17.92
N LEU A 95 -0.41 3.63 -17.30
CA LEU A 95 -0.06 2.42 -16.57
C LEU A 95 0.73 1.43 -17.44
N ARG A 96 1.80 0.87 -16.87
CA ARG A 96 2.66 -0.14 -17.46
C ARG A 96 2.47 -1.45 -16.70
N ALA A 97 2.05 -2.48 -17.40
CA ALA A 97 1.74 -3.77 -16.81
C ALA A 97 2.99 -4.62 -16.59
N PHE A 98 3.04 -5.32 -15.47
CA PHE A 98 3.94 -6.44 -15.28
C PHE A 98 3.48 -7.65 -16.11
N SER A 99 4.43 -8.49 -16.49
CA SER A 99 4.11 -9.75 -17.18
C SER A 99 3.26 -10.64 -16.29
N ARG A 100 2.35 -11.36 -16.91
CA ARG A 100 1.51 -12.34 -16.24
C ARG A 100 2.31 -13.60 -16.00
N GLY A 101 2.35 -14.05 -14.77
CA GLY A 101 3.17 -15.16 -14.33
C GLY A 101 4.34 -14.74 -13.47
N ALA A 102 5.21 -15.69 -13.17
CA ALA A 102 6.39 -15.49 -12.35
C ALA A 102 7.49 -16.48 -12.69
N LEU A 103 8.71 -16.15 -12.33
CA LEU A 103 9.85 -17.07 -12.28
C LEU A 103 9.99 -17.56 -10.84
N VAL A 104 9.96 -18.87 -10.61
CA VAL A 104 10.15 -19.43 -9.25
C VAL A 104 11.52 -20.07 -9.16
N TRP A 105 12.35 -19.56 -8.27
CA TRP A 105 13.65 -20.16 -7.95
C TRP A 105 13.47 -21.40 -7.11
N HIS A 106 13.87 -22.55 -7.64
CA HIS A 106 13.88 -23.82 -6.91
C HIS A 106 14.87 -24.80 -7.52
N GLY A 107 15.63 -25.52 -6.68
CA GLY A 107 16.59 -26.52 -7.13
C GLY A 107 17.72 -25.94 -8.01
N GLY A 108 18.20 -24.74 -7.69
CA GLY A 108 19.31 -24.08 -8.39
C GLY A 108 18.96 -23.47 -9.74
N ARG A 109 17.68 -23.34 -10.11
CA ARG A 109 17.23 -22.75 -11.38
C ARG A 109 15.88 -22.06 -11.25
N PHE A 110 15.56 -21.20 -12.22
CA PHE A 110 14.23 -20.63 -12.37
C PHE A 110 13.29 -21.56 -13.14
N HIS A 111 12.08 -21.68 -12.62
CA HIS A 111 10.94 -22.32 -13.27
C HIS A 111 9.94 -21.25 -13.68
N HIS A 112 9.52 -21.24 -14.95
CA HIS A 112 8.56 -20.27 -15.44
C HIS A 112 7.13 -20.72 -15.14
N PHE A 113 6.39 -19.89 -14.40
CA PHE A 113 4.97 -20.07 -14.13
C PHE A 113 4.17 -19.07 -14.93
N ALA A 114 3.44 -19.54 -15.93
CA ALA A 114 2.46 -18.69 -16.60
C ALA A 114 1.31 -18.36 -15.65
N ASP A 115 0.68 -17.18 -15.84
CA ASP A 115 -0.46 -16.76 -15.04
C ASP A 115 -1.60 -17.79 -15.16
N PRO A 116 -1.92 -18.53 -14.09
CA PRO A 116 -3.00 -19.49 -14.12
C PRO A 116 -4.38 -18.82 -14.25
N PHE A 117 -4.45 -17.50 -14.08
CA PHE A 117 -5.71 -16.76 -14.16
C PHE A 117 -6.01 -16.21 -15.55
N ARG A 118 -5.00 -16.09 -16.46
CA ARG A 118 -5.15 -15.47 -17.78
C ARG A 118 -4.29 -16.10 -18.90
N GLY A 119 -3.62 -17.23 -18.63
CA GLY A 119 -2.78 -17.91 -19.61
C GLY A 119 -3.54 -18.32 -20.88
N SER A 120 -2.86 -18.31 -22.02
CA SER A 120 -3.34 -18.89 -23.27
C SER A 120 -3.34 -20.42 -23.21
N LEU A 121 -4.03 -21.09 -24.13
CA LEU A 121 -3.96 -22.55 -24.25
C LEU A 121 -2.52 -23.07 -24.51
N GLY A 122 -1.65 -22.26 -25.14
CA GLY A 122 -0.24 -22.57 -25.32
C GLY A 122 0.56 -22.56 -24.02
N ASP A 123 0.28 -21.60 -23.12
CA ASP A 123 0.90 -21.53 -21.79
C ASP A 123 0.51 -22.73 -20.92
N ALA A 124 -0.71 -23.25 -21.09
CA ALA A 124 -1.17 -24.46 -20.40
C ALA A 124 -0.36 -25.71 -20.71
N LEU A 125 0.22 -25.81 -21.92
CA LEU A 125 1.07 -26.95 -22.30
C LEU A 125 2.45 -26.89 -21.65
N SER A 126 3.08 -25.70 -21.59
CA SER A 126 4.38 -25.51 -20.96
C SER A 126 4.35 -25.79 -19.45
N ILE A 127 3.25 -25.42 -18.79
CA ILE A 127 2.99 -25.72 -17.38
C ILE A 127 2.80 -27.26 -17.17
N ALA A 128 2.36 -28.01 -18.19
CA ALA A 128 2.10 -29.45 -18.04
C ALA A 128 3.33 -30.29 -17.72
N LEU A 129 4.51 -29.80 -18.05
CA LEU A 129 5.79 -30.49 -17.89
C LEU A 129 6.62 -29.99 -16.69
N ASP A 130 6.14 -29.00 -15.96
CA ASP A 130 6.88 -28.48 -14.79
C ASP A 130 6.65 -29.37 -13.55
N PRO A 131 7.72 -29.90 -12.92
CA PRO A 131 7.62 -30.79 -11.77
C PRO A 131 7.12 -30.10 -10.49
N VAL A 132 6.97 -28.78 -10.49
CA VAL A 132 6.57 -27.98 -9.30
C VAL A 132 5.05 -27.90 -9.13
N ILE A 133 4.26 -28.04 -10.22
CA ILE A 133 2.79 -27.96 -10.21
C ILE A 133 2.17 -29.29 -10.63
N THR A 134 1.17 -29.75 -9.88
CA THR A 134 0.38 -30.92 -10.27
C THR A 134 -0.75 -30.56 -11.26
N ALA A 135 -1.21 -31.53 -12.07
CA ALA A 135 -2.39 -31.34 -12.92
C ALA A 135 -3.64 -30.97 -12.10
N GLY A 136 -3.74 -31.50 -10.87
CA GLY A 136 -4.81 -31.18 -9.94
C GLY A 136 -4.78 -29.71 -9.50
N ASP A 137 -3.59 -29.13 -9.27
CA ASP A 137 -3.47 -27.72 -8.89
C ASP A 137 -3.96 -26.78 -10.00
N LYS A 138 -3.72 -27.11 -11.27
CA LYS A 138 -4.22 -26.34 -12.41
C LYS A 138 -5.75 -26.28 -12.47
N MET A 139 -6.41 -27.42 -12.28
CA MET A 139 -7.87 -27.46 -12.24
C MET A 139 -8.41 -26.62 -11.05
N ARG A 140 -7.73 -26.69 -9.91
CA ARG A 140 -8.11 -25.88 -8.72
C ARG A 140 -7.97 -24.40 -8.97
N VAL A 141 -6.89 -23.97 -9.63
CA VAL A 141 -6.71 -22.58 -10.03
C VAL A 141 -7.85 -22.11 -10.95
N ALA A 142 -8.18 -22.88 -11.99
CA ALA A 142 -9.29 -22.55 -12.90
C ALA A 142 -10.64 -22.46 -12.17
N ARG A 143 -10.89 -23.39 -11.22
CA ARG A 143 -12.09 -23.38 -10.38
C ARG A 143 -12.11 -22.16 -9.44
N LEU A 144 -10.98 -21.84 -8.80
CA LEU A 144 -10.84 -20.67 -7.93
C LEU A 144 -11.10 -19.38 -8.71
N ARG A 145 -10.51 -19.24 -9.90
CA ARG A 145 -10.76 -18.11 -10.80
C ARG A 145 -12.25 -17.94 -11.12
N ARG A 146 -12.94 -19.01 -11.48
CA ARG A 146 -14.38 -18.94 -11.74
C ARG A 146 -15.15 -18.52 -10.50
N MET A 147 -14.77 -19.07 -9.35
CA MET A 147 -15.42 -18.73 -8.06
C MET A 147 -15.26 -17.25 -7.68
N VAL A 148 -14.06 -16.67 -7.81
CA VAL A 148 -13.82 -15.27 -7.43
C VAL A 148 -14.39 -14.27 -8.43
N ARG A 149 -14.67 -14.69 -9.66
CA ARG A 149 -15.33 -13.88 -10.70
C ARG A 149 -16.85 -13.81 -10.54
N ALA A 150 -17.43 -14.78 -9.86
CA ALA A 150 -18.88 -14.85 -9.70
C ALA A 150 -19.38 -13.84 -8.67
N GLY A 151 -20.54 -13.25 -8.93
CA GLY A 151 -21.23 -12.33 -8.02
C GLY A 151 -20.51 -10.99 -7.76
N GLU A 152 -21.03 -10.25 -6.80
CA GLU A 152 -20.48 -8.97 -6.38
C GLU A 152 -19.27 -9.12 -5.44
N PRO A 153 -18.31 -8.17 -5.43
CA PRO A 153 -17.14 -8.21 -4.55
C PRO A 153 -17.51 -8.39 -3.07
N ALA A 154 -18.56 -7.72 -2.61
CA ALA A 154 -19.04 -7.80 -1.23
C ALA A 154 -19.41 -9.23 -0.79
N ALA A 155 -19.91 -10.07 -1.71
CA ALA A 155 -20.28 -11.45 -1.40
C ALA A 155 -19.09 -12.32 -0.93
N LEU A 156 -17.87 -11.94 -1.27
CA LEU A 156 -16.66 -12.64 -0.80
C LEU A 156 -16.47 -12.51 0.71
N PHE A 157 -16.94 -11.42 1.30
CA PHE A 157 -16.78 -11.08 2.71
C PHE A 157 -17.85 -11.72 3.62
N HIS A 158 -18.88 -12.34 3.05
CA HIS A 158 -19.85 -13.14 3.78
C HIS A 158 -19.45 -14.63 3.90
N LYS A 159 -18.36 -15.04 3.24
CA LYS A 159 -17.85 -16.42 3.35
C LYS A 159 -17.24 -16.67 4.72
N ARG A 160 -17.10 -17.95 5.09
CA ARG A 160 -16.45 -18.36 6.35
C ARG A 160 -15.04 -17.75 6.43
N GLU A 161 -14.73 -17.07 7.55
CA GLU A 161 -13.40 -16.55 7.84
C GLU A 161 -12.44 -17.68 8.20
N ARG A 162 -11.23 -17.62 7.68
CA ARG A 162 -10.12 -18.53 7.95
C ARG A 162 -8.82 -17.90 7.45
N THR A 163 -7.68 -18.45 7.82
CA THR A 163 -6.41 -17.99 7.28
C THR A 163 -6.30 -18.33 5.79
N THR A 164 -5.49 -17.57 5.07
CA THR A 164 -5.17 -17.87 3.66
C THR A 164 -4.59 -19.28 3.51
N ARG A 165 -3.68 -19.71 4.42
CA ARG A 165 -3.11 -21.06 4.40
C ARG A 165 -4.19 -22.13 4.54
N GLN A 166 -5.03 -22.03 5.57
CA GLN A 166 -6.15 -22.96 5.76
C GLN A 166 -7.07 -23.03 4.54
N PHE A 167 -7.36 -21.88 3.95
CA PHE A 167 -8.19 -21.84 2.74
C PHE A 167 -7.54 -22.61 1.58
N LEU A 168 -6.25 -22.40 1.31
CA LEU A 168 -5.55 -23.07 0.21
C LEU A 168 -5.46 -24.60 0.44
N GLU A 169 -5.19 -25.03 1.67
CA GLU A 169 -5.14 -26.42 2.09
C GLU A 169 -6.52 -27.10 1.94
N GLU A 170 -7.57 -26.51 2.53
CA GLU A 170 -8.95 -27.00 2.43
C GLU A 170 -9.50 -26.99 0.98
N TYR A 171 -9.03 -26.05 0.16
CA TYR A 171 -9.35 -26.01 -1.27
C TYR A 171 -8.69 -27.15 -2.03
N GLY A 172 -7.69 -27.80 -1.40
CA GLY A 172 -7.00 -29.00 -1.85
C GLY A 172 -5.75 -28.74 -2.67
N PHE A 173 -5.19 -27.52 -2.67
CA PHE A 173 -3.89 -27.26 -3.30
C PHE A 173 -2.79 -28.12 -2.66
N SER A 174 -1.85 -28.60 -3.48
CA SER A 174 -0.71 -29.35 -2.98
C SER A 174 0.20 -28.48 -2.11
N SER A 175 0.85 -29.06 -1.10
CA SER A 175 1.83 -28.37 -0.27
C SER A 175 2.96 -27.75 -1.12
N LYS A 176 3.37 -28.42 -2.20
CA LYS A 176 4.35 -27.87 -3.15
C LYS A 176 3.88 -26.56 -3.77
N MET A 177 2.64 -26.52 -4.27
CA MET A 177 2.07 -25.31 -4.86
C MET A 177 1.92 -24.19 -3.80
N ILE A 178 1.48 -24.54 -2.59
CA ILE A 178 1.36 -23.57 -1.49
C ILE A 178 2.72 -23.01 -1.12
N ASP A 179 3.70 -23.84 -0.83
CA ASP A 179 4.97 -23.39 -0.26
C ASP A 179 5.90 -22.76 -1.31
N ARG A 180 5.91 -23.26 -2.55
CA ARG A 180 6.85 -22.81 -3.58
C ARG A 180 6.35 -21.66 -4.43
N PHE A 181 5.03 -21.53 -4.58
CA PHE A 181 4.42 -20.48 -5.41
C PHE A 181 3.54 -19.53 -4.61
N PHE A 182 2.48 -20.03 -3.94
CA PHE A 182 1.54 -19.13 -3.26
C PHE A 182 2.21 -18.39 -2.10
N THR A 183 3.01 -19.05 -1.29
CA THR A 183 3.67 -18.41 -0.15
C THR A 183 4.56 -17.25 -0.59
N PRO A 184 5.56 -17.37 -1.47
CA PRO A 184 6.36 -16.22 -1.87
C PRO A 184 5.58 -15.17 -2.66
N LEU A 185 4.59 -15.56 -3.48
CA LEU A 185 3.74 -14.62 -4.18
C LEU A 185 2.90 -13.77 -3.20
N LEU A 186 2.17 -14.45 -2.33
CA LEU A 186 1.24 -13.79 -1.40
C LEU A 186 1.99 -13.03 -0.29
N ALA A 187 3.16 -13.52 0.14
CA ALA A 187 4.02 -12.78 1.04
C ALA A 187 4.48 -11.44 0.44
N GLY A 188 4.58 -11.32 -0.88
CA GLY A 188 4.82 -10.04 -1.55
C GLY A 188 3.66 -9.05 -1.41
N PHE A 189 2.41 -9.53 -1.34
CA PHE A 189 1.21 -8.70 -1.22
C PHE A 189 0.81 -8.44 0.23
N PHE A 190 0.92 -9.45 1.10
CA PHE A 190 0.48 -9.38 2.50
C PHE A 190 1.61 -8.94 3.44
N LEU A 191 2.85 -8.96 2.97
CA LEU A 191 4.08 -8.68 3.71
C LEU A 191 4.25 -9.58 4.96
N GLU A 192 3.68 -10.82 4.88
CA GLU A 192 3.83 -11.87 5.87
C GLU A 192 3.90 -13.25 5.18
N ARG A 193 4.64 -14.19 5.76
CA ARG A 193 4.95 -15.48 5.12
C ARG A 193 4.12 -16.65 5.65
N GLU A 194 3.51 -16.47 6.80
CA GLU A 194 2.74 -17.53 7.48
C GLU A 194 1.36 -17.74 6.84
N LEU A 195 0.96 -16.83 5.95
CA LEU A 195 -0.34 -16.79 5.29
C LEU A 195 -1.51 -16.81 6.31
N VAL A 196 -1.33 -16.05 7.41
CA VAL A 196 -2.38 -15.84 8.43
C VAL A 196 -3.40 -14.80 8.01
N THR A 197 -3.09 -14.01 6.98
CA THR A 197 -4.01 -13.03 6.38
C THR A 197 -5.33 -13.70 6.02
N SER A 198 -6.43 -12.97 6.19
CA SER A 198 -7.80 -13.41 5.91
C SER A 198 -7.95 -14.01 4.51
N SER A 199 -8.60 -15.17 4.42
CA SER A 199 -8.94 -15.81 3.15
C SER A 199 -9.97 -15.04 2.34
N ARG A 200 -10.75 -14.17 2.96
CA ARG A 200 -11.66 -13.26 2.25
C ARG A 200 -10.86 -12.21 1.49
N TYR A 201 -9.81 -11.67 2.13
CA TYR A 201 -8.89 -10.75 1.45
C TYR A 201 -8.11 -11.43 0.31
N LEU A 202 -7.63 -12.67 0.51
CA LEU A 202 -7.04 -13.47 -0.57
C LEU A 202 -7.98 -13.58 -1.78
N GLN A 203 -9.25 -13.95 -1.54
CA GLN A 203 -10.25 -14.11 -2.60
C GLN A 203 -10.54 -12.78 -3.31
N PHE A 204 -10.58 -11.68 -2.57
CA PHE A 204 -10.68 -10.34 -3.14
C PHE A 204 -9.45 -10.01 -4.01
N LEU A 205 -8.23 -10.25 -3.52
CA LEU A 205 -7.00 -10.04 -4.27
C LEU A 205 -7.01 -10.85 -5.59
N PHE A 206 -7.41 -12.11 -5.54
CA PHE A 206 -7.52 -12.94 -6.74
C PHE A 206 -8.62 -12.48 -7.71
N ARG A 207 -9.69 -11.91 -7.17
CA ARG A 207 -10.70 -11.24 -8.01
C ARG A 207 -10.09 -10.04 -8.73
N MET A 208 -9.27 -9.25 -8.07
CA MET A 208 -8.60 -8.09 -8.70
C MET A 208 -7.68 -8.54 -9.85
N PHE A 209 -6.91 -9.61 -9.66
CA PHE A 209 -6.12 -10.20 -10.73
C PHE A 209 -6.98 -10.80 -11.86
N ALA A 210 -8.15 -11.32 -11.55
CA ALA A 210 -9.04 -11.89 -12.56
C ALA A 210 -9.70 -10.84 -13.48
N PHE A 211 -9.81 -9.58 -13.03
CA PHE A 211 -10.41 -8.47 -13.75
C PHE A 211 -9.44 -7.37 -14.17
N GLY A 212 -8.24 -7.32 -13.59
CA GLY A 212 -7.24 -6.30 -13.84
C GLY A 212 -5.83 -6.84 -13.96
N ASP A 213 -4.88 -5.97 -14.15
CA ASP A 213 -3.45 -6.25 -14.22
C ASP A 213 -2.72 -5.62 -13.03
N ALA A 214 -1.58 -6.21 -12.63
CA ALA A 214 -0.62 -5.55 -11.76
C ALA A 214 0.20 -4.57 -12.61
N THR A 215 0.24 -3.32 -12.20
CA THR A 215 0.83 -2.24 -13.00
C THR A 215 1.62 -1.28 -12.13
N VAL A 216 2.43 -0.44 -12.77
CA VAL A 216 2.98 0.79 -12.17
C VAL A 216 2.63 1.98 -13.08
N PRO A 217 2.44 3.20 -12.53
CA PRO A 217 2.40 4.40 -13.34
C PRO A 217 3.72 4.61 -14.06
N GLU A 218 3.69 5.11 -15.28
CA GLU A 218 4.88 5.31 -16.11
C GLU A 218 5.98 6.12 -15.41
N ASN A 219 5.62 7.07 -14.55
CA ASN A 219 6.53 8.00 -13.90
C ASN A 219 6.64 7.82 -12.38
N GLY A 220 6.37 6.62 -11.85
CA GLY A 220 6.46 6.31 -10.42
C GLY A 220 5.12 6.31 -9.71
N MET A 221 5.06 5.61 -8.58
CA MET A 221 3.83 5.45 -7.79
C MET A 221 3.34 6.79 -7.20
N GLU A 222 4.22 7.77 -7.01
CA GLU A 222 3.87 9.13 -6.53
C GLU A 222 2.86 9.84 -7.43
N MET A 223 2.68 9.39 -8.68
CA MET A 223 1.70 9.98 -9.59
C MET A 223 0.26 9.84 -9.10
N LEU A 224 -0.05 8.83 -8.26
CA LEU A 224 -1.37 8.69 -7.65
C LEU A 224 -1.68 9.83 -6.66
N PRO A 225 -0.90 10.03 -5.58
CA PRO A 225 -1.16 11.13 -4.66
C PRO A 225 -1.01 12.50 -5.31
N ARG A 226 -0.09 12.70 -6.25
CA ARG A 226 0.04 13.94 -7.01
C ARG A 226 -1.23 14.29 -7.78
N GLN A 227 -1.85 13.31 -8.43
CA GLN A 227 -3.08 13.52 -9.18
C GLN A 227 -4.26 13.95 -8.27
N LEU A 228 -4.32 13.47 -7.04
CA LEU A 228 -5.30 13.92 -6.06
C LEU A 228 -4.95 15.33 -5.55
N ALA A 229 -3.68 15.56 -5.22
CA ALA A 229 -3.23 16.82 -4.64
C ALA A 229 -3.45 18.04 -5.58
N VAL A 230 -3.23 17.88 -6.89
CA VAL A 230 -3.46 18.96 -7.87
C VAL A 230 -4.94 19.31 -8.06
N ARG A 231 -5.86 18.50 -7.58
CA ARG A 231 -7.31 18.78 -7.63
C ARG A 231 -7.78 19.64 -6.46
N LEU A 232 -6.96 19.80 -5.42
CA LEU A 232 -7.25 20.62 -4.26
C LEU A 232 -7.11 22.11 -4.59
N ARG A 233 -7.92 22.93 -3.93
CA ARG A 233 -7.81 24.39 -4.03
C ARG A 233 -6.46 24.88 -3.52
N ALA A 234 -5.99 26.00 -4.04
CA ALA A 234 -4.76 26.62 -3.56
C ALA A 234 -4.86 26.93 -2.05
N GLY A 235 -3.84 26.53 -1.27
CA GLY A 235 -3.77 26.74 0.17
C GLY A 235 -4.46 25.67 1.02
N THR A 236 -5.15 24.68 0.43
CA THR A 236 -5.74 23.54 1.16
C THR A 236 -4.66 22.66 1.76
N LEU A 237 -3.72 22.19 0.95
CA LEU A 237 -2.60 21.36 1.41
C LEU A 237 -1.47 22.22 1.97
N GLU A 238 -1.02 21.87 3.16
CA GLU A 238 0.16 22.44 3.82
C GLU A 238 1.08 21.32 4.28
N THR A 239 2.30 21.28 3.72
CA THR A 239 3.33 20.30 4.04
C THR A 239 4.31 20.84 5.08
N GLY A 240 5.10 19.96 5.73
CA GLY A 240 6.01 20.31 6.82
C GLY A 240 5.30 20.70 8.12
N VAL A 241 4.03 20.31 8.27
CA VAL A 241 3.20 20.64 9.44
C VAL A 241 2.84 19.37 10.20
N ARG A 242 3.57 19.10 11.27
CA ARG A 242 3.32 17.97 12.16
C ARG A 242 2.33 18.36 13.26
N VAL A 243 1.13 17.81 13.20
CA VAL A 243 0.14 17.94 14.27
C VAL A 243 0.56 17.08 15.46
N THR A 244 0.64 17.69 16.64
CA THR A 244 1.10 17.07 17.89
C THR A 244 0.03 17.02 18.97
N GLY A 245 -1.08 17.75 18.80
CA GLY A 245 -2.19 17.78 19.74
C GLY A 245 -3.52 18.11 19.07
N LEU A 246 -4.58 17.63 19.68
CA LEU A 246 -5.97 17.91 19.32
C LEU A 246 -6.75 18.18 20.59
N ARG A 247 -7.36 19.33 20.70
CA ARG A 247 -8.26 19.67 21.80
C ARG A 247 -9.58 20.21 21.30
N ARG A 248 -10.63 20.00 22.06
CA ARG A 248 -11.95 20.58 21.81
C ARG A 248 -12.06 21.95 22.51
N ASP A 249 -12.66 22.90 21.87
CA ASP A 249 -13.03 24.19 22.46
C ASP A 249 -14.52 24.52 22.20
N ALA A 250 -14.95 25.73 22.58
CA ALA A 250 -16.35 26.17 22.44
C ALA A 250 -16.82 26.29 20.98
N ARG A 251 -15.91 26.33 20.00
CA ARG A 251 -16.21 26.52 18.57
C ARG A 251 -15.96 25.28 17.72
N GLY A 252 -15.45 24.19 18.33
CA GLY A 252 -15.08 22.97 17.64
C GLY A 252 -13.76 22.40 18.12
N PHE A 253 -12.73 22.42 17.30
CA PHE A 253 -11.45 21.81 17.57
C PHE A 253 -10.28 22.78 17.28
N VAL A 254 -9.21 22.65 18.05
CA VAL A 254 -7.91 23.28 17.77
C VAL A 254 -6.88 22.17 17.62
N LEU A 255 -6.21 22.14 16.48
CA LEU A 255 -5.10 21.26 16.20
C LEU A 255 -3.79 22.03 16.45
N GLU A 256 -2.89 21.41 17.20
CA GLU A 256 -1.62 22.00 17.61
C GLU A 256 -0.49 21.51 16.71
N ALA A 257 0.29 22.42 16.16
CA ALA A 257 1.46 22.12 15.33
C ALA A 257 2.61 23.09 15.67
N GLY A 258 3.45 22.71 16.62
CA GLY A 258 4.48 23.58 17.18
C GLY A 258 3.85 24.84 17.81
N ARG A 259 4.20 26.02 17.27
CA ARG A 259 3.67 27.31 17.74
C ARG A 259 2.41 27.77 16.98
N ARG A 260 1.86 26.95 16.10
CA ARG A 260 0.66 27.26 15.31
C ARG A 260 -0.54 26.50 15.84
N GLY A 261 -1.72 27.14 15.81
CA GLY A 261 -3.01 26.53 16.07
C GLY A 261 -3.91 26.59 14.84
N TYR A 262 -4.58 25.48 14.50
CA TYR A 262 -5.54 25.40 13.41
C TYR A 262 -6.93 25.14 13.98
N ALA A 263 -7.83 26.12 13.82
CA ALA A 263 -9.21 26.00 14.26
C ALA A 263 -10.06 25.29 13.20
N SER A 264 -10.95 24.38 13.62
CA SER A 264 -11.77 23.57 12.72
C SER A 264 -13.08 23.16 13.37
N ALA A 265 -14.18 23.12 12.60
CA ALA A 265 -15.45 22.57 13.09
C ALA A 265 -15.40 21.04 13.20
N HIS A 266 -14.73 20.38 12.26
CA HIS A 266 -14.57 18.93 12.21
C HIS A 266 -13.12 18.56 11.97
N VAL A 267 -12.72 17.33 12.39
CA VAL A 267 -11.37 16.79 12.20
C VAL A 267 -11.44 15.40 11.59
N VAL A 268 -10.59 15.14 10.58
CA VAL A 268 -10.38 13.80 10.04
C VAL A 268 -8.92 13.38 10.29
N LEU A 269 -8.74 12.26 11.00
CA LEU A 269 -7.43 11.66 11.24
C LEU A 269 -7.14 10.65 10.12
N ALA A 270 -6.24 11.02 9.21
CA ALA A 270 -5.80 10.22 8.07
C ALA A 270 -4.34 9.74 8.22
N VAL A 271 -3.92 9.51 9.45
CA VAL A 271 -2.61 9.03 9.89
C VAL A 271 -2.70 7.58 10.35
N ASP A 272 -1.56 6.95 10.68
CA ASP A 272 -1.58 5.59 11.25
C ASP A 272 -2.30 5.53 12.62
N ASP A 273 -2.61 4.31 13.06
CA ASP A 273 -3.43 4.09 14.26
C ASP A 273 -2.75 4.60 15.54
N GLU A 274 -1.44 4.50 15.67
CA GLU A 274 -0.72 5.01 16.86
C GLU A 274 -0.77 6.53 16.92
N GLN A 275 -0.50 7.19 15.80
CA GLN A 275 -0.57 8.64 15.73
C GLN A 275 -2.02 9.13 15.92
N ALA A 276 -3.00 8.46 15.33
CA ALA A 276 -4.41 8.77 15.55
C ALA A 276 -4.79 8.64 17.04
N ARG A 277 -4.37 7.54 17.71
CA ARG A 277 -4.59 7.34 19.16
C ARG A 277 -3.94 8.41 20.02
N SER A 278 -2.77 8.91 19.61
CA SER A 278 -2.08 9.98 20.36
C SER A 278 -2.81 11.32 20.30
N LEU A 279 -3.55 11.57 19.20
CA LEU A 279 -4.24 12.82 18.94
C LEU A 279 -5.66 12.86 19.50
N VAL A 280 -6.37 11.71 19.58
CA VAL A 280 -7.76 11.75 20.08
C VAL A 280 -7.84 12.11 21.55
N PRO A 281 -8.76 13.01 21.93
CA PRO A 281 -8.92 13.43 23.33
C PRO A 281 -9.35 12.30 24.26
N ASN A 282 -10.15 11.37 23.73
CA ASN A 282 -10.68 10.24 24.49
C ASN A 282 -9.97 8.94 24.09
N LYS A 283 -9.14 8.41 25.00
CA LYS A 283 -8.37 7.18 24.79
C LYS A 283 -9.23 5.92 24.62
N ASN A 284 -10.52 5.99 24.90
CA ASN A 284 -11.48 4.89 24.69
C ASN A 284 -12.05 4.86 23.26
N GLU A 285 -11.66 5.79 22.39
CA GLU A 285 -12.10 5.77 21.01
C GLU A 285 -11.51 4.57 20.25
N ARG A 286 -12.39 3.87 19.52
CA ARG A 286 -12.02 2.65 18.76
C ARG A 286 -11.30 3.02 17.47
N ILE A 287 -10.00 3.25 17.56
CA ILE A 287 -9.10 3.43 16.43
C ILE A 287 -8.52 2.06 16.09
N GLY A 288 -8.52 1.71 14.82
CA GLY A 288 -8.17 0.36 14.35
C GLY A 288 -9.38 -0.52 14.09
N THR A 289 -9.13 -1.73 13.64
CA THR A 289 -10.17 -2.74 13.43
C THR A 289 -10.61 -3.25 14.80
N ASN A 290 -11.88 -3.16 15.14
CA ASN A 290 -12.42 -3.57 16.44
C ASN A 290 -11.87 -2.83 17.69
N GLY A 291 -11.18 -1.71 17.52
CA GLY A 291 -10.63 -0.91 18.62
C GLY A 291 -9.27 -1.35 19.14
N GLU A 292 -8.75 -2.49 18.69
CA GLU A 292 -7.43 -2.99 19.05
C GLU A 292 -6.30 -2.25 18.30
N PRO A 293 -5.08 -2.18 18.87
CA PRO A 293 -3.90 -1.70 18.15
C PRO A 293 -3.65 -2.49 16.88
N VAL A 294 -3.33 -1.77 15.81
CA VAL A 294 -3.03 -2.41 14.52
C VAL A 294 -1.67 -3.10 14.59
N GLN A 295 -1.63 -4.37 14.22
CA GLN A 295 -0.37 -5.06 13.98
C GLN A 295 0.11 -4.72 12.57
N TRP A 296 1.40 -4.37 12.45
CA TRP A 296 1.99 -3.93 11.19
C TRP A 296 3.00 -4.95 10.67
N ASN A 297 2.81 -5.35 9.43
CA ASN A 297 3.81 -6.10 8.68
C ASN A 297 4.94 -5.18 8.22
N ARG A 298 6.15 -5.73 8.12
CA ARG A 298 7.39 -5.02 7.83
C ARG A 298 8.00 -5.51 6.53
N THR A 299 8.72 -4.62 5.87
CA THR A 299 9.46 -5.00 4.65
C THR A 299 10.70 -4.12 4.50
N THR A 300 11.68 -4.61 3.76
CA THR A 300 12.80 -3.81 3.27
C THR A 300 12.92 -4.04 1.78
N THR A 301 13.03 -2.97 1.02
CA THR A 301 13.28 -3.01 -0.42
C THR A 301 14.65 -2.43 -0.72
N PHE A 302 15.49 -3.17 -1.41
CA PHE A 302 16.74 -2.68 -1.98
C PHE A 302 16.60 -2.45 -3.47
N TYR A 303 17.19 -1.36 -3.95
CA TYR A 303 17.24 -1.02 -5.36
C TYR A 303 18.67 -1.04 -5.88
N TYR A 304 18.85 -1.66 -7.05
CA TYR A 304 20.13 -1.77 -7.72
C TYR A 304 20.05 -1.25 -9.14
N ALA A 305 21.11 -0.57 -9.57
CA ALA A 305 21.34 -0.22 -10.97
C ALA A 305 22.22 -1.29 -11.63
N ALA A 306 21.86 -1.68 -12.86
CA ALA A 306 22.62 -2.61 -13.66
C ALA A 306 22.65 -2.19 -15.13
N LEU A 307 23.77 -2.49 -15.82
CA LEU A 307 23.91 -2.26 -17.27
C LEU A 307 23.20 -3.34 -18.11
N ARG A 308 22.95 -4.51 -17.53
CA ARG A 308 22.27 -5.61 -18.21
C ARG A 308 21.14 -6.13 -17.34
N THR A 309 20.00 -6.42 -17.96
CA THR A 309 18.89 -7.04 -17.26
C THR A 309 19.19 -8.49 -16.88
N PRO A 310 18.96 -8.92 -15.62
CA PRO A 310 19.09 -10.31 -15.23
C PRO A 310 17.88 -11.17 -15.62
N ILE A 311 16.75 -10.53 -15.95
CA ILE A 311 15.48 -11.17 -16.32
C ILE A 311 14.95 -10.45 -17.56
N GLU A 312 14.54 -11.21 -18.58
CA GLU A 312 13.86 -10.63 -19.72
C GLU A 312 12.37 -10.43 -19.44
N GLY A 313 11.88 -9.23 -19.73
CA GLY A 313 10.51 -8.82 -19.46
C GLY A 313 10.25 -8.51 -17.97
N PRO A 314 9.12 -7.86 -17.66
CA PRO A 314 8.76 -7.46 -16.31
C PRO A 314 8.15 -8.64 -15.52
N LEU A 315 8.92 -9.73 -15.35
CA LEU A 315 8.52 -10.92 -14.60
C LEU A 315 8.98 -10.84 -13.15
N LEU A 316 8.13 -11.26 -12.24
CA LEU A 316 8.45 -11.38 -10.82
C LEU A 316 9.25 -12.66 -10.56
N ALA A 317 10.46 -12.55 -10.02
CA ALA A 317 11.26 -13.67 -9.54
C ALA A 317 10.94 -13.96 -8.07
N LEU A 318 10.45 -15.17 -7.76
CA LEU A 318 9.98 -15.60 -6.45
C LEU A 318 10.96 -16.59 -5.80
N ASN A 319 11.13 -16.52 -4.49
CA ASN A 319 11.88 -17.47 -3.69
C ASN A 319 11.05 -18.74 -3.38
N GLY A 320 11.09 -19.73 -4.23
CA GLY A 320 10.42 -21.02 -4.02
C GLY A 320 11.10 -21.97 -3.04
N GLU A 321 12.27 -21.60 -2.50
CA GLU A 321 13.02 -22.38 -1.48
C GLU A 321 12.76 -21.87 -0.06
N GLY A 322 12.00 -20.77 0.07
CA GLY A 322 11.62 -20.19 1.35
C GLY A 322 12.73 -19.40 2.06
N PRO A 323 12.45 -18.90 3.28
CA PRO A 323 13.32 -17.93 3.96
C PRO A 323 14.66 -18.49 4.43
N ARG A 324 14.81 -19.80 4.52
CA ARG A 324 16.10 -20.44 4.88
C ARG A 324 17.13 -20.35 3.76
N ALA A 325 16.69 -20.22 2.51
CA ALA A 325 17.57 -20.08 1.36
C ALA A 325 18.09 -18.64 1.18
N GLY A 326 17.59 -17.68 1.96
CA GLY A 326 18.02 -16.29 1.95
C GLY A 326 16.86 -15.31 2.19
N PRO A 327 17.18 -14.03 2.46
CA PRO A 327 16.19 -13.04 2.88
C PRO A 327 15.25 -12.58 1.77
N VAL A 328 15.68 -12.58 0.50
CA VAL A 328 14.89 -12.09 -0.63
C VAL A 328 13.64 -12.97 -0.80
N ASN A 329 12.49 -12.34 -0.74
CA ASN A 329 11.21 -12.96 -1.03
C ASN A 329 10.91 -12.95 -2.53
N HIS A 330 11.14 -11.82 -3.16
CA HIS A 330 10.99 -11.65 -4.61
C HIS A 330 11.90 -10.52 -5.13
N ALA A 331 12.22 -10.59 -6.42
CA ALA A 331 12.93 -9.55 -7.14
C ALA A 331 12.24 -9.28 -8.48
N ILE A 332 12.40 -8.07 -9.00
CA ILE A 332 11.84 -7.67 -10.29
C ILE A 332 12.70 -6.57 -10.93
N VAL A 333 12.76 -6.56 -12.26
CA VAL A 333 13.36 -5.46 -13.02
C VAL A 333 12.26 -4.46 -13.38
N VAL A 334 12.09 -3.43 -12.54
CA VAL A 334 10.97 -2.46 -12.66
C VAL A 334 11.06 -1.70 -13.98
N SER A 335 12.26 -1.36 -14.43
CA SER A 335 12.49 -0.68 -15.70
C SER A 335 12.09 -1.50 -16.95
N GLN A 336 11.89 -2.82 -16.82
CA GLN A 336 11.31 -3.65 -17.89
C GLN A 336 9.79 -3.44 -18.03
N ALA A 337 9.11 -3.02 -16.95
CA ALA A 337 7.71 -2.60 -17.05
C ALA A 337 7.60 -1.18 -17.58
N SER A 338 8.40 -0.25 -17.03
CA SER A 338 8.44 1.14 -17.50
C SER A 338 9.88 1.63 -17.60
N GLU A 339 10.32 1.95 -18.82
CA GLU A 339 11.65 2.52 -19.10
C GLU A 339 11.91 3.83 -18.35
N ARG A 340 10.86 4.54 -17.93
CA ARG A 340 10.98 5.78 -17.16
C ARG A 340 11.51 5.60 -15.74
N TYR A 341 11.62 4.36 -15.24
CA TYR A 341 12.18 4.07 -13.93
C TYR A 341 13.72 4.07 -13.91
N ALA A 342 14.37 4.05 -15.06
CA ALA A 342 15.84 4.08 -15.17
C ALA A 342 16.31 5.05 -16.26
N PRO A 343 17.54 5.56 -16.19
CA PRO A 343 18.18 6.26 -17.30
C PRO A 343 18.34 5.34 -18.51
N PRO A 344 18.42 5.90 -19.74
CA PRO A 344 18.66 5.12 -20.96
C PRO A 344 19.89 4.23 -20.84
N GLY A 345 19.76 2.96 -21.22
CA GLY A 345 20.84 1.97 -21.15
C GLY A 345 21.10 1.37 -19.76
N MET A 346 20.30 1.73 -18.77
CA MET A 346 20.37 1.19 -17.42
C MET A 346 19.11 0.41 -17.05
N HIS A 347 19.22 -0.47 -16.07
CA HIS A 347 18.10 -1.24 -15.52
C HIS A 347 17.98 -1.01 -14.02
N LEU A 348 16.73 -0.89 -13.54
CA LEU A 348 16.40 -0.80 -12.12
C LEU A 348 15.88 -2.15 -11.64
N ILE A 349 16.62 -2.77 -10.71
CA ILE A 349 16.25 -4.00 -10.06
C ILE A 349 15.74 -3.68 -8.65
N SER A 350 14.58 -4.21 -8.27
CA SER A 350 14.04 -4.17 -6.92
C SER A 350 14.13 -5.55 -6.29
N ALA A 351 14.71 -5.66 -5.09
CA ALA A 351 14.77 -6.88 -4.30
C ALA A 351 14.07 -6.65 -2.95
N ASN A 352 13.10 -7.51 -2.61
CA ASN A 352 12.21 -7.31 -1.48
C ASN A 352 12.41 -8.36 -0.40
N VAL A 353 12.55 -7.90 0.84
CA VAL A 353 12.71 -8.70 2.05
C VAL A 353 11.48 -8.51 2.93
N VAL A 354 10.70 -9.57 3.10
CA VAL A 354 9.47 -9.55 3.90
C VAL A 354 9.79 -9.86 5.37
N GLY A 355 9.14 -9.14 6.29
CA GLY A 355 9.22 -9.38 7.74
C GLY A 355 10.43 -8.73 8.43
N ARG A 356 11.28 -8.00 7.70
CA ARG A 356 12.46 -7.31 8.25
C ARG A 356 12.43 -5.82 7.90
N ALA A 357 12.74 -4.97 8.88
CA ALA A 357 12.97 -3.54 8.71
C ALA A 357 14.06 -3.11 9.69
N PRO A 358 15.35 -3.23 9.31
CA PRO A 358 16.48 -2.84 10.15
C PRO A 358 16.40 -1.37 10.56
N GLN A 359 16.89 -1.06 11.78
CA GLN A 359 16.79 0.28 12.36
C GLN A 359 18.15 0.99 12.45
N SER A 360 19.24 0.32 12.08
CA SER A 360 20.59 0.87 12.10
C SER A 360 21.32 0.63 10.78
N GLY A 361 22.31 1.50 10.47
CA GLY A 361 23.18 1.36 9.31
C GLY A 361 23.85 0.00 9.22
N PRO A 362 24.56 -0.49 10.26
CA PRO A 362 25.19 -1.81 10.22
C PRO A 362 24.24 -2.97 9.95
N GLN A 363 23.01 -2.92 10.49
CA GLN A 363 22.00 -3.95 10.20
C GLN A 363 21.51 -3.88 8.74
N MET A 364 21.43 -2.68 8.15
CA MET A 364 21.08 -2.51 6.74
C MET A 364 22.18 -3.03 5.82
N GLU A 365 23.45 -2.75 6.13
CA GLU A 365 24.62 -3.24 5.38
C GLU A 365 24.71 -4.77 5.43
N GLN A 366 24.52 -5.37 6.61
CA GLN A 366 24.48 -6.82 6.75
C GLN A 366 23.33 -7.43 5.93
N LEU A 367 22.14 -6.85 5.99
CA LEU A 367 20.99 -7.34 5.22
C LEU A 367 21.22 -7.17 3.72
N GLU A 368 21.84 -6.08 3.26
CA GLU A 368 22.20 -5.88 1.85
C GLU A 368 23.17 -6.95 1.38
N GLY A 369 24.20 -7.25 2.17
CA GLY A 369 25.15 -8.32 1.87
C GLY A 369 24.48 -9.69 1.70
N ASP A 370 23.55 -10.04 2.60
CA ASP A 370 22.77 -11.28 2.53
C ASP A 370 21.87 -11.31 1.29
N VAL A 371 21.24 -10.18 0.95
CA VAL A 371 20.42 -10.01 -0.27
C VAL A 371 21.26 -10.20 -1.51
N ARG A 372 22.41 -9.52 -1.61
CA ARG A 372 23.35 -9.62 -2.74
C ARG A 372 23.84 -11.04 -2.94
N ALA A 373 24.22 -11.72 -1.89
CA ALA A 373 24.64 -13.13 -1.95
C ALA A 373 23.55 -14.05 -2.47
N GLN A 374 22.27 -13.80 -2.13
CA GLN A 374 21.14 -14.55 -2.69
C GLN A 374 20.90 -14.21 -4.16
N LEU A 375 20.98 -12.93 -4.54
CA LEU A 375 20.83 -12.51 -5.94
C LEU A 375 21.94 -13.06 -6.83
N GLU A 376 23.17 -13.19 -6.32
CA GLU A 376 24.27 -13.85 -7.04
C GLU A 376 23.99 -15.34 -7.32
N ARG A 377 23.37 -16.04 -6.38
CA ARG A 377 22.91 -17.43 -6.62
C ARG A 377 21.81 -17.50 -7.70
N TRP A 378 20.96 -16.50 -7.77
CA TRP A 378 19.85 -16.46 -8.72
C TRP A 378 20.28 -16.03 -10.12
N PHE A 379 21.11 -15.00 -10.22
CA PHE A 379 21.43 -14.32 -11.47
C PHE A 379 22.90 -14.41 -11.88
N GLY A 380 23.71 -15.07 -11.06
CA GLY A 380 25.12 -15.29 -11.35
C GLY A 380 26.03 -14.12 -10.99
N LYS A 381 27.31 -14.28 -11.34
CA LYS A 381 28.40 -13.33 -10.96
C LYS A 381 28.21 -11.89 -11.44
N GLY A 382 27.36 -11.64 -12.41
CA GLY A 382 27.06 -10.28 -12.88
C GLY A 382 26.49 -9.34 -11.82
N VAL A 383 25.88 -9.90 -10.75
CA VAL A 383 25.34 -9.15 -9.61
C VAL A 383 26.42 -8.36 -8.86
N ALA A 384 27.66 -8.83 -8.85
CA ALA A 384 28.79 -8.11 -8.23
C ALA A 384 29.03 -6.72 -8.85
N GLY A 385 28.64 -6.53 -10.12
CA GLY A 385 28.73 -5.24 -10.83
C GLY A 385 27.52 -4.32 -10.64
N TRP A 386 26.52 -4.68 -9.83
CA TRP A 386 25.37 -3.83 -9.58
C TRP A 386 25.66 -2.77 -8.53
N SER A 387 25.27 -1.53 -8.80
CA SER A 387 25.39 -0.42 -7.85
C SER A 387 24.15 -0.36 -6.96
N VAL A 388 24.32 -0.24 -5.64
CA VAL A 388 23.21 0.01 -4.71
C VAL A 388 22.76 1.44 -4.85
N LEU A 389 21.50 1.67 -5.17
CA LEU A 389 20.88 3.00 -5.25
C LEU A 389 20.22 3.42 -3.95
N GLY A 390 19.74 2.46 -3.15
CA GLY A 390 19.12 2.73 -1.87
C GLY A 390 18.46 1.50 -1.25
N GLY A 391 18.16 1.62 0.03
CA GLY A 391 17.42 0.64 0.81
C GLY A 391 16.34 1.31 1.64
N TYR A 392 15.12 0.80 1.57
CA TYR A 392 13.94 1.33 2.24
C TYR A 392 13.41 0.35 3.31
N PRO A 393 13.85 0.46 4.58
CA PRO A 393 13.27 -0.29 5.68
C PRO A 393 11.97 0.36 6.11
N ILE A 394 10.85 -0.37 6.01
CA ILE A 394 9.52 0.13 6.32
C ILE A 394 8.93 -0.71 7.45
N ALA A 395 8.93 -0.15 8.65
CA ALA A 395 8.46 -0.84 9.86
C ALA A 395 6.92 -0.96 9.91
N ARG A 396 6.20 -0.05 9.28
CA ARG A 396 4.73 -0.02 9.18
C ARG A 396 4.31 -0.03 7.72
N ALA A 397 4.64 -1.13 7.04
CA ALA A 397 4.43 -1.23 5.60
C ALA A 397 2.97 -1.53 5.25
N LEU A 398 2.36 -2.51 5.94
CA LEU A 398 0.99 -2.92 5.69
C LEU A 398 0.33 -3.39 7.00
N PRO A 399 -0.93 -3.00 7.29
CA PRO A 399 -1.67 -3.58 8.40
C PRO A 399 -1.83 -5.10 8.24
N LEU A 400 -1.62 -5.87 9.30
CA LEU A 400 -1.94 -7.28 9.31
C LEU A 400 -3.46 -7.47 9.33
N CYS A 401 -4.00 -8.20 8.37
CA CYS A 401 -5.43 -8.41 8.17
C CYS A 401 -5.81 -9.87 8.39
N THR A 402 -5.94 -10.29 9.65
CA THR A 402 -6.34 -11.67 10.00
C THR A 402 -7.85 -11.91 9.93
N HIS A 403 -8.62 -10.83 9.99
CA HIS A 403 -10.08 -10.82 9.87
C HIS A 403 -10.50 -9.63 9.03
N THR A 404 -11.50 -9.81 8.17
CA THR A 404 -12.01 -8.71 7.36
C THR A 404 -13.49 -8.87 6.99
N GLU A 405 -14.16 -7.74 6.93
CA GLU A 405 -15.53 -7.58 6.46
C GLU A 405 -15.56 -6.49 5.38
N TRP A 406 -16.62 -6.44 4.60
CA TRP A 406 -16.80 -5.36 3.64
C TRP A 406 -17.29 -4.10 4.35
N GLN A 407 -16.59 -2.97 4.15
CA GLN A 407 -16.93 -1.68 4.77
C GLN A 407 -16.95 -1.72 6.32
N GLN A 408 -15.92 -2.29 6.92
CA GLN A 408 -15.85 -2.68 8.33
C GLN A 408 -16.05 -1.56 9.33
N SER A 409 -15.41 -0.43 9.14
CA SER A 409 -15.29 0.55 10.22
C SER A 409 -16.25 1.72 10.03
N ASN A 410 -16.92 2.14 11.12
CA ASN A 410 -17.56 3.44 11.13
C ASN A 410 -16.49 4.53 11.06
N PRO A 411 -16.46 5.40 10.05
CA PRO A 411 -15.49 6.48 9.97
C PRO A 411 -15.58 7.47 11.15
N ARG A 412 -16.76 7.67 11.74
CA ARG A 412 -16.96 8.53 12.88
C ARG A 412 -16.42 7.88 14.15
N LEU A 413 -15.47 8.54 14.80
CA LEU A 413 -14.92 8.14 16.10
C LEU A 413 -15.78 8.71 17.23
N SER A 414 -15.98 10.02 17.20
CA SER A 414 -16.81 10.76 18.13
C SER A 414 -17.46 11.95 17.42
N GLU A 415 -18.20 12.77 18.14
CA GLU A 415 -18.83 13.97 17.58
C GLU A 415 -17.77 14.92 16.99
N GLY A 416 -17.85 15.15 15.67
CA GLY A 416 -16.96 16.04 14.93
C GLY A 416 -15.57 15.44 14.64
N VAL A 417 -15.25 14.19 15.08
CA VAL A 417 -13.98 13.54 14.84
C VAL A 417 -14.16 12.26 14.01
N TYR A 418 -13.43 12.17 12.92
CA TYR A 418 -13.48 11.04 11.97
C TYR A 418 -12.08 10.48 11.76
N ALA A 419 -12.00 9.25 11.25
CA ALA A 419 -10.73 8.65 10.86
C ALA A 419 -10.87 7.89 9.54
N CYS A 420 -9.79 7.90 8.76
CA CYS A 420 -9.63 7.11 7.55
C CYS A 420 -8.21 6.56 7.43
N GLY A 421 -8.05 5.51 6.62
CA GLY A 421 -6.79 4.81 6.38
C GLY A 421 -7.08 3.39 5.92
N ASP A 422 -6.11 2.75 5.29
CA ASP A 422 -6.24 1.36 4.81
C ASP A 422 -6.40 0.36 5.96
N PHE A 423 -5.92 0.67 7.16
CA PHE A 423 -6.11 -0.16 8.36
C PHE A 423 -7.56 -0.19 8.87
N ARG A 424 -8.41 0.68 8.35
CA ARG A 424 -9.87 0.72 8.64
C ARG A 424 -10.70 0.05 7.57
N GLU A 425 -10.07 -0.41 6.52
CA GLU A 425 -10.64 -1.13 5.36
C GLU A 425 -9.74 -2.30 4.99
N LEU A 426 -9.69 -2.70 3.73
CA LEU A 426 -8.71 -3.65 3.24
C LEU A 426 -7.32 -3.00 3.14
N PRO A 427 -6.27 -3.57 3.75
CA PRO A 427 -4.91 -3.04 3.68
C PRO A 427 -4.38 -2.97 2.23
N SER A 428 -4.66 -1.89 1.54
CA SER A 428 -4.34 -1.70 0.12
C SER A 428 -4.59 -0.27 -0.35
N ILE A 429 -4.15 0.06 -1.56
CA ILE A 429 -4.53 1.30 -2.26
C ILE A 429 -6.06 1.40 -2.38
N GLN A 430 -6.73 0.29 -2.71
CA GLN A 430 -8.20 0.21 -2.73
C GLN A 430 -8.82 0.65 -1.41
N GLY A 431 -8.35 0.08 -0.30
CA GLY A 431 -8.89 0.38 1.02
C GLY A 431 -8.59 1.81 1.47
N ALA A 432 -7.42 2.34 1.14
CA ALA A 432 -7.08 3.73 1.44
C ALA A 432 -8.05 4.71 0.73
N LEU A 433 -8.28 4.51 -0.58
CA LEU A 433 -9.22 5.34 -1.35
C LEU A 433 -10.66 5.21 -0.84
N ALA A 434 -11.14 3.97 -0.61
CA ALA A 434 -12.47 3.69 -0.08
C ALA A 434 -12.69 4.33 1.30
N SER A 435 -11.70 4.19 2.18
CA SER A 435 -11.77 4.76 3.54
C SER A 435 -11.84 6.27 3.52
N GLY A 436 -11.05 6.95 2.68
CA GLY A 436 -11.08 8.40 2.52
C GLY A 436 -12.44 8.89 2.02
N ARG A 437 -13.00 8.25 0.98
CA ARG A 437 -14.35 8.57 0.47
C ARG A 437 -15.42 8.39 1.54
N ARG A 438 -15.41 7.26 2.24
CA ARG A 438 -16.41 6.96 3.30
C ARG A 438 -16.34 7.93 4.47
N ALA A 439 -15.14 8.38 4.84
CA ALA A 439 -14.97 9.39 5.89
C ALA A 439 -15.58 10.72 5.47
N ALA A 440 -15.35 11.17 4.24
CA ALA A 440 -15.98 12.37 3.70
C ALA A 440 -17.51 12.25 3.65
N GLU A 441 -18.03 11.12 3.15
CA GLU A 441 -19.49 10.89 3.07
C GLU A 441 -20.16 10.83 4.44
N ALA A 442 -19.49 10.26 5.46
CA ALA A 442 -20.00 10.23 6.83
C ALA A 442 -20.08 11.65 7.41
N LEU A 443 -19.01 12.44 7.24
CA LEU A 443 -18.96 13.81 7.70
C LEU A 443 -20.03 14.67 7.02
N LEU A 444 -20.20 14.56 5.71
CA LEU A 444 -21.23 15.30 4.97
C LEU A 444 -22.65 14.98 5.43
N ARG A 445 -22.93 13.71 5.77
CA ARG A 445 -24.26 13.34 6.35
C ARG A 445 -24.48 13.92 7.74
N ASP A 446 -23.41 14.03 8.55
CA ASP A 446 -23.54 14.56 9.91
C ASP A 446 -23.60 16.10 9.93
N ALA A 447 -23.13 16.78 8.86
CA ALA A 447 -23.13 18.23 8.71
C ALA A 447 -24.37 18.78 7.97
N SER A 448 -25.18 17.91 7.34
CA SER A 448 -26.46 18.27 6.69
C SER A 448 -27.63 18.18 7.66
#